data_77685089c66d4cf0be79159fb733d133
#
_entry.id   77685089c66d4cf0be79159fb733d133
#
_cell.length_a   1.000
_cell.length_b   1.000
_cell.length_c   1.000
_cell.angle_alpha   90.00
_cell.angle_beta   90.00
_cell.angle_gamma   90.00
#
_symmetry.space_group_name_H-M   'P 1'
#
loop_
_entity.id
_entity.type
_entity.pdbx_description
1 polymer ?
#
loop_
_entity_poly.entity_id
_entity_poly.type
_entity_poly.pdbx_seq_one_letter_code
_entity_poly.pdbx_strand_id
1 'polypeptide(L)'
;MRKNRWMMGLAALAVISCGVEEVGRRPEVNREDIWTGPGMNAGNGSREICYITCFDYPEGYDWRTDPQKGSVKCSLTVFADGLPMMKVPVGDEYQVSPDPDMHRMIDGHLYTDYCTGSETVIKKDGKTVLRYPASEVLCGMVVKGDTIYTLGHSRHGDGFAYRRNGEIIIERFSGRTFGRLHYDDGRICFAFTEPIISENETIERYYHCADGDISQAALRDDVKKVWDIISYKGDISYIASLTGVEKPVLFSDGRMCALVMPQNAEPLSFSMMPGEEHLFWEGLFKYQDHTVASALWLSPERCVSFEEGMVANSCFVSGDGIYCAFNPAALGGLIYRAGEEFAMPAGYAVMGAGCGAVVNGIFHLGLSSLEGGCPKLWKDGKLELLEIHGYIASVTAG
;
A
#
# COMPACT_ATOMS: atom_id res chain seq x y z
N MET A 1 10.33 -12.07 -35.17
CA MET A 1 10.61 -10.78 -34.54
C MET A 1 9.31 -10.06 -34.23
N ARG A 2 8.66 -10.38 -33.12
CA ARG A 2 7.53 -9.63 -32.53
C ARG A 2 7.48 -10.07 -31.04
N LYS A 3 8.30 -9.49 -30.23
CA LYS A 3 8.27 -9.56 -28.75
C LYS A 3 8.21 -8.14 -28.22
N ASN A 4 7.47 -7.94 -27.14
CA ASN A 4 7.36 -6.72 -26.32
C ASN A 4 6.27 -5.71 -26.74
N ARG A 5 5.01 -6.08 -26.46
CA ARG A 5 3.92 -5.09 -26.36
C ARG A 5 2.99 -5.29 -25.16
N TRP A 6 3.28 -6.23 -24.26
CA TRP A 6 2.34 -6.67 -23.21
C TRP A 6 2.72 -6.29 -21.77
N MET A 7 3.82 -5.53 -21.59
CA MET A 7 4.17 -4.98 -20.26
C MET A 7 3.65 -3.55 -20.03
N MET A 8 2.84 -2.98 -20.91
CA MET A 8 2.43 -1.57 -20.81
C MET A 8 1.16 -1.32 -19.98
N GLY A 9 0.39 -2.32 -19.61
CA GLY A 9 -0.84 -2.13 -18.83
C GLY A 9 -0.62 -2.02 -17.32
N LEU A 10 0.32 -2.78 -16.78
CA LEU A 10 0.72 -2.71 -15.36
C LEU A 10 1.79 -1.65 -15.09
N ALA A 11 2.55 -1.27 -16.12
CA ALA A 11 3.60 -0.25 -16.02
C ALA A 11 3.08 1.20 -16.05
N ALA A 12 1.83 1.44 -16.43
CA ALA A 12 1.30 2.80 -16.53
C ALA A 12 1.03 3.48 -15.16
N LEU A 13 0.99 2.72 -14.07
CA LEU A 13 0.92 3.26 -12.70
C LEU A 13 2.28 3.21 -11.97
N ALA A 14 3.24 2.42 -12.45
CA ALA A 14 4.57 2.25 -11.82
C ALA A 14 5.71 3.03 -12.51
N VAL A 15 5.49 3.70 -13.65
CA VAL A 15 6.53 4.35 -14.46
C VAL A 15 6.45 5.89 -14.43
N ILE A 16 6.05 6.50 -13.31
CA ILE A 16 6.27 7.94 -13.08
C ILE A 16 7.40 8.14 -12.04
N SER A 17 8.37 7.28 -12.02
CA SER A 17 9.53 7.47 -11.16
C SER A 17 10.78 7.02 -11.92
N CYS A 18 11.38 7.92 -12.67
CA CYS A 18 12.82 7.93 -12.96
C CYS A 18 13.15 9.03 -13.97
N GLY A 19 13.64 10.11 -13.48
CA GLY A 19 14.31 11.16 -14.23
C GLY A 19 14.95 12.09 -13.22
N VAL A 20 16.19 11.77 -12.82
CA VAL A 20 17.00 12.64 -11.94
C VAL A 20 17.94 13.42 -12.82
N GLU A 21 17.72 14.71 -12.93
CA GLU A 21 18.80 15.68 -13.22
C GLU A 21 19.04 16.50 -11.97
N GLU A 22 20.33 16.64 -11.61
CA GLU A 22 20.80 17.48 -10.52
C GLU A 22 20.49 18.94 -10.78
N VAL A 23 19.74 19.57 -9.90
CA VAL A 23 19.66 21.04 -9.86
C VAL A 23 19.83 21.51 -8.42
N GLY A 24 20.78 22.39 -8.26
CA GLY A 24 21.27 22.87 -6.98
C GLY A 24 20.40 23.91 -6.27
N ARG A 25 20.69 24.02 -4.97
CA ARG A 25 20.28 25.00 -3.95
C ARG A 25 18.84 24.89 -3.45
N ARG A 26 18.75 24.41 -2.19
CA ARG A 26 17.55 24.35 -1.37
C ARG A 26 16.99 25.72 -1.05
N PRO A 27 15.69 25.97 -1.21
CA PRO A 27 15.03 27.05 -0.50
C PRO A 27 14.85 26.65 0.99
N GLU A 28 15.16 27.56 1.89
CA GLU A 28 14.79 27.39 3.31
C GLU A 28 13.26 27.39 3.41
N VAL A 29 12.70 26.30 3.99
CA VAL A 29 11.28 26.20 4.29
C VAL A 29 10.96 27.22 5.38
N ASN A 30 10.20 28.24 5.04
CA ASN A 30 9.80 29.28 5.97
C ASN A 30 8.87 28.66 7.03
N ARG A 31 9.17 28.82 8.32
CA ARG A 31 8.39 28.23 9.44
C ARG A 31 6.93 28.70 9.50
N GLU A 32 6.62 29.79 8.81
CA GLU A 32 5.28 30.40 8.75
C GLU A 32 4.32 29.64 7.82
N ASP A 33 4.82 28.71 6.97
CA ASP A 33 4.01 27.96 6.02
C ASP A 33 3.36 26.69 6.63
N ILE A 34 3.68 26.34 7.89
CA ILE A 34 3.08 25.20 8.59
C ILE A 34 1.90 25.72 9.41
N TRP A 35 0.69 25.40 8.96
CA TRP A 35 -0.52 25.69 9.70
C TRP A 35 -1.04 24.43 10.39
N THR A 36 -1.25 24.52 11.71
CA THR A 36 -1.93 23.50 12.51
C THR A 36 -3.24 24.11 12.99
N GLY A 37 -4.36 23.56 12.55
CA GLY A 37 -5.68 23.98 13.01
C GLY A 37 -5.86 23.81 14.53
N PRO A 38 -6.96 24.35 15.11
CA PRO A 38 -7.22 24.21 16.53
C PRO A 38 -7.22 22.75 16.92
N GLY A 39 -6.33 22.39 17.85
CA GLY A 39 -6.18 21.03 18.33
C GLY A 39 -7.53 20.51 18.83
N MET A 40 -8.02 19.45 18.21
CA MET A 40 -9.15 18.72 18.75
C MET A 40 -8.65 18.06 20.04
N ASN A 41 -9.09 18.56 21.18
CA ASN A 41 -8.95 17.85 22.44
C ASN A 41 -9.65 16.51 22.28
N ALA A 42 -8.89 15.44 22.25
CA ALA A 42 -9.42 14.08 22.31
C ALA A 42 -10.19 13.95 23.64
N GLY A 43 -11.48 14.13 23.57
CA GLY A 43 -12.36 13.85 24.67
C GLY A 43 -12.27 12.36 25.00
N ASN A 44 -12.23 12.02 26.29
CA ASN A 44 -12.13 10.68 26.87
C ASN A 44 -13.29 9.76 26.45
N GLY A 45 -13.26 9.25 25.27
CA GLY A 45 -14.08 8.21 24.68
C GLY A 45 -13.50 8.02 23.31
N SER A 46 -12.83 6.91 23.06
CA SER A 46 -12.03 6.63 21.86
C SER A 46 -12.87 6.59 20.58
N ARG A 47 -13.32 7.76 20.10
CA ARG A 47 -13.87 7.89 18.77
C ARG A 47 -12.70 7.96 17.80
N GLU A 48 -12.62 7.00 16.91
CA GLU A 48 -11.67 7.04 15.80
C GLU A 48 -11.92 8.26 14.92
N ILE A 49 -10.84 8.88 14.47
CA ILE A 49 -10.87 10.04 13.57
C ILE A 49 -10.55 9.57 12.16
N CYS A 50 -11.30 10.05 11.17
CA CYS A 50 -10.99 9.85 9.77
C CYS A 50 -10.00 10.92 9.31
N TYR A 51 -8.76 10.53 9.02
CA TYR A 51 -7.75 11.41 8.44
C TYR A 51 -7.70 11.23 6.93
N ILE A 52 -7.72 12.34 6.19
CA ILE A 52 -7.61 12.38 4.75
C ILE A 52 -6.41 13.24 4.40
N THR A 53 -5.39 12.66 3.79
CA THR A 53 -4.20 13.39 3.32
C THR A 53 -4.33 13.64 1.83
N CYS A 54 -4.17 14.89 1.43
CA CYS A 54 -4.33 15.33 0.05
C CYS A 54 -3.09 16.08 -0.42
N PHE A 55 -2.67 15.86 -1.67
CA PHE A 55 -1.83 16.81 -2.38
C PHE A 55 -2.68 17.97 -2.83
N ASP A 56 -2.27 19.19 -2.44
CA ASP A 56 -2.97 20.44 -2.71
C ASP A 56 -2.06 21.35 -3.56
N TYR A 57 -2.41 21.53 -4.82
CA TYR A 57 -1.68 22.32 -5.80
C TYR A 57 -2.25 23.72 -5.93
N PRO A 58 -1.49 24.68 -6.49
CA PRO A 58 -2.01 26.00 -6.83
C PRO A 58 -3.22 25.89 -7.77
N GLU A 59 -4.19 26.78 -7.59
CA GLU A 59 -5.35 26.88 -8.46
C GLU A 59 -4.94 27.08 -9.93
N GLY A 60 -5.56 26.33 -10.84
CA GLY A 60 -5.26 26.38 -12.28
C GLY A 60 -4.09 25.49 -12.73
N TYR A 61 -3.37 24.85 -11.81
CA TYR A 61 -2.33 23.88 -12.18
C TYR A 61 -2.93 22.52 -12.51
N ASP A 62 -2.64 21.99 -13.70
CA ASP A 62 -3.07 20.64 -14.08
C ASP A 62 -2.03 19.57 -13.67
N TRP A 63 -2.14 19.09 -12.44
CA TRP A 63 -1.26 18.09 -11.86
C TRP A 63 -1.25 16.73 -12.60
N ARG A 64 -2.22 16.47 -13.47
CA ARG A 64 -2.37 15.19 -14.21
C ARG A 64 -1.48 15.14 -15.44
N THR A 65 -1.38 16.24 -16.16
CA THR A 65 -0.76 16.29 -17.49
C THR A 65 0.62 16.95 -17.48
N ASP A 66 0.96 17.70 -16.43
CA ASP A 66 2.24 18.36 -16.35
C ASP A 66 3.37 17.35 -16.05
N PRO A 67 4.33 17.17 -16.97
CA PRO A 67 5.50 16.30 -16.75
C PRO A 67 6.46 16.86 -15.68
N GLN A 68 6.34 18.15 -15.31
CA GLN A 68 7.18 18.82 -14.33
C GLN A 68 6.56 18.84 -12.93
N LYS A 69 5.78 17.84 -12.57
CA LYS A 69 5.09 17.76 -11.27
C LYS A 69 5.97 18.06 -10.05
N GLY A 70 7.26 17.76 -10.11
CA GLY A 70 8.23 18.03 -9.05
C GLY A 70 8.69 19.50 -8.95
N SER A 71 8.39 20.36 -9.95
CA SER A 71 8.80 21.78 -9.96
C SER A 71 7.75 22.72 -9.40
N VAL A 72 6.52 22.26 -9.20
CA VAL A 72 5.43 23.07 -8.70
C VAL A 72 5.32 22.91 -7.19
N LYS A 73 5.36 24.04 -6.48
CA LYS A 73 5.15 24.07 -5.04
C LYS A 73 3.73 23.58 -4.73
N CYS A 74 3.62 22.45 -4.06
CA CYS A 74 2.38 21.92 -3.52
C CYS A 74 2.48 21.74 -2.01
N SER A 75 1.37 21.47 -1.38
CA SER A 75 1.29 21.14 0.04
C SER A 75 0.61 19.80 0.25
N LEU A 76 0.89 19.15 1.36
CA LEU A 76 0.04 18.10 1.91
C LEU A 76 -0.95 18.76 2.87
N THR A 77 -2.23 18.68 2.53
CA THR A 77 -3.32 19.13 3.40
C THR A 77 -3.97 17.93 4.03
N VAL A 78 -4.03 17.90 5.37
CA VAL A 78 -4.68 16.84 6.13
C VAL A 78 -6.01 17.35 6.66
N PHE A 79 -7.07 16.59 6.43
CA PHE A 79 -8.38 16.78 7.02
C PHE A 79 -8.60 15.76 8.13
N ALA A 80 -9.23 16.18 9.21
CA ALA A 80 -9.73 15.32 10.27
C ALA A 80 -11.26 15.41 10.29
N ASP A 81 -11.95 14.29 10.08
CA ASP A 81 -13.42 14.23 9.96
C ASP A 81 -13.99 15.27 8.95
N GLY A 82 -13.29 15.49 7.85
CA GLY A 82 -13.67 16.45 6.80
C GLY A 82 -13.30 17.91 7.07
N LEU A 83 -12.72 18.24 8.22
CA LEU A 83 -12.26 19.59 8.54
C LEU A 83 -10.73 19.70 8.34
N PRO A 84 -10.23 20.79 7.72
CA PRO A 84 -8.80 20.98 7.54
C PRO A 84 -8.10 21.08 8.91
N MET A 85 -7.11 20.24 9.13
CA MET A 85 -6.37 20.11 10.38
C MET A 85 -4.94 20.64 10.26
N MET A 86 -4.27 20.29 9.16
CA MET A 86 -2.85 20.57 8.98
C MET A 86 -2.55 20.84 7.50
N LYS A 87 -1.62 21.75 7.23
CA LYS A 87 -1.06 21.98 5.90
C LYS A 87 0.47 22.03 6.01
N VAL A 88 1.14 21.16 5.24
CA VAL A 88 2.60 21.02 5.26
C VAL A 88 3.12 21.22 3.84
N PRO A 89 4.04 22.18 3.60
CA PRO A 89 4.62 22.35 2.27
C PRO A 89 5.43 21.12 1.88
N VAL A 90 5.28 20.72 0.63
CA VAL A 90 6.08 19.66 0.02
C VAL A 90 7.35 20.28 -0.55
N GLY A 91 8.51 19.79 -0.11
CA GLY A 91 9.80 20.26 -0.62
C GLY A 91 10.09 19.73 -2.04
N ASP A 92 11.05 20.36 -2.72
CA ASP A 92 11.47 19.99 -4.08
C ASP A 92 12.03 18.54 -4.17
N GLU A 93 12.44 17.99 -3.02
CA GLU A 93 12.89 16.59 -2.91
C GLU A 93 11.74 15.57 -2.98
N TYR A 94 10.49 16.01 -2.88
CA TYR A 94 9.33 15.16 -3.00
C TYR A 94 9.05 14.90 -4.48
N GLN A 95 9.43 13.76 -4.95
CA GLN A 95 8.81 13.22 -6.16
C GLN A 95 7.40 12.81 -5.75
N VAL A 96 6.41 13.49 -6.31
CA VAL A 96 5.00 13.17 -6.09
C VAL A 96 4.76 11.73 -6.54
N SER A 97 4.88 10.81 -5.60
CA SER A 97 4.51 9.43 -5.81
C SER A 97 3.09 9.22 -5.28
N PRO A 98 2.20 8.59 -6.02
CA PRO A 98 0.91 8.15 -5.52
C PRO A 98 1.03 6.98 -4.54
N ASP A 99 2.23 6.67 -4.06
CA ASP A 99 2.43 5.60 -3.09
C ASP A 99 1.78 6.00 -1.75
N PRO A 100 0.67 5.34 -1.38
CA PRO A 100 -0.08 5.69 -0.18
C PRO A 100 0.69 5.43 1.10
N ASP A 101 1.73 4.61 1.03
CA ASP A 101 2.55 4.27 2.18
C ASP A 101 3.54 5.38 2.54
N MET A 102 3.75 6.35 1.64
CA MET A 102 4.61 7.51 1.89
C MET A 102 3.95 8.60 2.75
N HIS A 103 2.64 8.52 3.01
CA HIS A 103 1.88 9.57 3.71
C HIS A 103 0.90 8.95 4.69
N ARG A 104 1.30 8.84 5.97
CA ARG A 104 0.49 8.15 6.99
C ARG A 104 0.20 9.06 8.16
N MET A 105 -1.04 9.03 8.62
CA MET A 105 -1.38 9.56 9.95
C MET A 105 -1.19 8.44 10.98
N ILE A 106 -0.36 8.70 11.98
CA ILE A 106 -0.10 7.79 13.09
C ILE A 106 -0.18 8.63 14.38
N ASP A 107 -1.06 8.27 15.29
CA ASP A 107 -1.28 8.98 16.55
C ASP A 107 -1.48 10.50 16.38
N GLY A 108 -2.26 10.91 15.36
CA GLY A 108 -2.54 12.32 15.06
C GLY A 108 -1.40 13.10 14.42
N HIS A 109 -0.31 12.44 14.04
CA HIS A 109 0.83 13.05 13.36
C HIS A 109 0.97 12.55 11.92
N LEU A 110 1.34 13.45 11.00
CA LEU A 110 1.62 13.12 9.62
C LEU A 110 3.07 12.65 9.48
N TYR A 111 3.26 11.37 9.17
CA TYR A 111 4.55 10.82 8.78
C TYR A 111 4.63 10.73 7.25
N THR A 112 5.74 11.20 6.70
CA THR A 112 6.04 11.11 5.28
C THR A 112 7.44 10.60 5.08
N ASP A 113 7.65 9.73 4.09
CA ASP A 113 8.97 9.25 3.72
C ASP A 113 9.29 9.51 2.25
N TYR A 114 10.56 9.66 1.96
CA TYR A 114 11.08 9.76 0.60
C TYR A 114 12.54 9.30 0.55
N CYS A 115 12.95 8.81 -0.59
CA CYS A 115 14.34 8.46 -0.83
C CYS A 115 14.96 9.35 -1.92
N THR A 116 16.19 9.77 -1.68
CA THR A 116 17.04 10.43 -2.68
C THR A 116 17.95 9.40 -3.35
N GLY A 117 18.87 9.83 -4.21
CA GLY A 117 19.88 8.96 -4.80
C GLY A 117 20.85 8.33 -3.77
N SER A 118 20.91 8.85 -2.53
CA SER A 118 21.90 8.44 -1.51
C SER A 118 21.35 8.25 -0.11
N GLU A 119 20.14 8.69 0.19
CA GLU A 119 19.59 8.65 1.54
C GLU A 119 18.08 8.43 1.56
N THR A 120 17.57 7.93 2.68
CA THR A 120 16.16 7.86 3.02
C THR A 120 15.87 8.86 4.14
N VAL A 121 14.78 9.61 4.01
CA VAL A 121 14.38 10.66 4.95
C VAL A 121 12.95 10.43 5.38
N ILE A 122 12.70 10.48 6.70
CA ILE A 122 11.36 10.44 7.27
C ILE A 122 11.09 11.77 7.96
N LYS A 123 9.95 12.37 7.65
CA LYS A 123 9.46 13.58 8.31
C LYS A 123 8.23 13.27 9.14
N LYS A 124 8.11 13.95 10.27
CA LYS A 124 6.91 14.03 11.12
C LYS A 124 6.43 15.47 11.10
N ASP A 125 5.19 15.72 10.69
CA ASP A 125 4.59 17.05 10.56
C ASP A 125 5.49 18.04 9.79
N GLY A 126 6.07 17.56 8.68
CA GLY A 126 6.98 18.34 7.83
C GLY A 126 8.41 18.49 8.35
N LYS A 127 8.73 18.05 9.58
CA LYS A 127 10.08 18.14 10.17
C LYS A 127 10.80 16.80 10.04
N THR A 128 12.05 16.81 9.59
CA THR A 128 12.88 15.60 9.55
C THR A 128 13.08 15.05 10.96
N VAL A 129 12.66 13.80 11.17
CA VAL A 129 12.83 13.05 12.41
C VAL A 129 13.82 11.91 12.28
N LEU A 130 14.02 11.40 11.05
CA LEU A 130 14.96 10.34 10.77
C LEU A 130 15.60 10.54 9.40
N ARG A 131 16.91 10.27 9.32
CA ARG A 131 17.69 10.29 8.08
C ARG A 131 18.81 9.26 8.18
N TYR A 132 18.98 8.45 7.16
CA TYR A 132 20.09 7.48 7.10
C TYR A 132 20.64 7.35 5.67
N PRO A 133 21.96 7.02 5.53
CA PRO A 133 22.65 7.02 4.25
C PRO A 133 22.41 5.73 3.46
N ALA A 134 21.16 5.47 3.11
CA ALA A 134 20.77 4.38 2.22
C ALA A 134 19.57 4.82 1.38
N SER A 135 19.66 4.63 0.08
CA SER A 135 18.54 4.89 -0.82
C SER A 135 17.62 3.67 -0.86
N GLU A 136 16.55 3.71 -0.09
CA GLU A 136 15.59 2.62 0.06
C GLU A 136 14.18 3.08 -0.26
N VAL A 137 13.46 2.29 -1.05
CA VAL A 137 12.01 2.43 -1.21
C VAL A 137 11.34 1.65 -0.07
N LEU A 138 10.66 2.36 0.82
CA LEU A 138 10.01 1.73 1.96
C LEU A 138 8.78 0.94 1.52
N CYS A 139 8.73 -0.32 1.86
CA CYS A 139 7.56 -1.18 1.72
C CYS A 139 6.79 -1.36 3.05
N GLY A 140 7.25 -0.72 4.12
CA GLY A 140 6.55 -0.69 5.40
C GLY A 140 7.22 0.24 6.40
N MET A 141 6.38 0.93 7.18
CA MET A 141 6.80 1.75 8.33
C MET A 141 5.83 1.54 9.47
N VAL A 142 6.36 1.31 10.66
CA VAL A 142 5.61 1.21 11.92
C VAL A 142 6.23 2.16 12.93
N VAL A 143 5.41 2.91 13.64
CA VAL A 143 5.83 3.79 14.74
C VAL A 143 5.27 3.24 16.05
N LYS A 144 6.14 3.06 17.05
CA LYS A 144 5.77 2.59 18.38
C LYS A 144 6.40 3.50 19.43
N GLY A 145 5.61 4.39 19.99
CA GLY A 145 6.14 5.50 20.82
C GLY A 145 7.07 6.37 19.97
N ASP A 146 8.30 6.59 20.47
CA ASP A 146 9.33 7.37 19.75
C ASP A 146 10.20 6.53 18.79
N THR A 147 9.87 5.26 18.61
CA THR A 147 10.66 4.34 17.78
C THR A 147 10.02 4.15 16.43
N ILE A 148 10.80 4.39 15.38
CA ILE A 148 10.39 4.21 13.98
C ILE A 148 11.05 2.94 13.45
N TYR A 149 10.23 2.02 12.98
CA TYR A 149 10.66 0.79 12.29
C TYR A 149 10.38 0.92 10.81
N THR A 150 11.33 0.56 9.97
CA THR A 150 11.19 0.61 8.52
C THR A 150 11.62 -0.69 7.88
N LEU A 151 10.92 -1.09 6.83
CA LEU A 151 11.30 -2.16 5.93
C LEU A 151 11.41 -1.55 4.53
N GLY A 152 12.59 -1.59 3.93
CA GLY A 152 12.86 -0.95 2.66
C GLY A 152 13.64 -1.83 1.72
N HIS A 153 13.38 -1.71 0.41
CA HIS A 153 14.16 -2.30 -0.65
C HIS A 153 15.22 -1.34 -1.16
N SER A 154 16.41 -1.85 -1.44
CA SER A 154 17.46 -1.08 -2.09
C SER A 154 16.97 -0.55 -3.44
N ARG A 155 17.17 0.74 -3.70
CA ARG A 155 16.87 1.35 -5.00
C ARG A 155 17.83 0.91 -6.11
N HIS A 156 19.00 0.44 -5.75
CA HIS A 156 20.11 0.15 -6.67
C HIS A 156 20.52 -1.33 -6.73
N GLY A 157 19.76 -2.21 -6.11
CA GLY A 157 20.08 -3.64 -6.07
C GLY A 157 18.94 -4.52 -5.60
N ASP A 158 19.18 -5.82 -5.67
CA ASP A 158 18.29 -6.81 -5.11
C ASP A 158 18.58 -6.93 -3.61
N GLY A 159 17.62 -6.65 -2.76
CA GLY A 159 17.79 -6.80 -1.33
C GLY A 159 16.90 -5.86 -0.55
N PHE A 160 16.93 -6.04 0.77
CA PHE A 160 16.13 -5.24 1.69
C PHE A 160 16.84 -5.03 3.02
N ALA A 161 16.41 -4.01 3.76
CA ALA A 161 16.82 -3.79 5.14
C ALA A 161 15.63 -3.53 6.04
N TYR A 162 15.64 -4.16 7.23
CA TYR A 162 14.77 -3.85 8.35
C TYR A 162 15.56 -3.03 9.37
N ARG A 163 15.04 -1.87 9.73
CA ARG A 163 15.73 -0.89 10.57
C ARG A 163 14.87 -0.46 11.77
N ARG A 164 15.55 -0.07 12.83
CA ARG A 164 14.99 0.60 14.00
C ARG A 164 15.69 1.94 14.20
N ASN A 165 14.97 3.05 14.10
CA ASN A 165 15.52 4.40 14.14
C ASN A 165 16.71 4.60 13.18
N GLY A 166 16.65 4.01 11.97
CA GLY A 166 17.70 4.05 10.95
C GLY A 166 18.84 3.04 11.13
N GLU A 167 18.98 2.43 12.31
CA GLU A 167 19.96 1.38 12.55
C GLU A 167 19.49 0.05 11.95
N ILE A 168 20.39 -0.64 11.25
CA ILE A 168 20.11 -1.94 10.62
C ILE A 168 19.92 -2.99 11.72
N ILE A 169 18.77 -3.67 11.70
CA ILE A 169 18.55 -4.88 12.49
C ILE A 169 18.79 -6.11 11.61
N ILE A 170 18.28 -6.10 10.39
CA ILE A 170 18.42 -7.16 9.40
C ILE A 170 18.74 -6.51 8.06
N GLU A 171 19.74 -7.04 7.38
CA GLU A 171 20.06 -6.67 5.99
C GLU A 171 20.23 -7.94 5.16
N ARG A 172 19.71 -7.91 3.95
CA ARG A 172 19.86 -8.98 2.98
C ARG A 172 20.17 -8.36 1.61
N PHE A 173 21.20 -8.88 0.95
CA PHE A 173 21.64 -8.41 -0.37
C PHE A 173 20.94 -9.13 -1.52
N SER A 174 20.14 -10.15 -1.21
CA SER A 174 19.31 -10.90 -2.14
C SER A 174 18.03 -11.37 -1.45
N GLY A 175 17.02 -11.74 -2.27
CA GLY A 175 15.74 -12.15 -1.74
C GLY A 175 14.68 -11.05 -1.86
N ARG A 176 13.47 -11.40 -1.48
CA ARG A 176 12.32 -10.50 -1.52
C ARG A 176 11.52 -10.58 -0.24
N THR A 177 10.86 -9.50 0.11
CA THR A 177 9.88 -9.48 1.20
C THR A 177 8.50 -9.85 0.67
N PHE A 178 7.68 -10.38 1.57
CA PHE A 178 6.25 -10.65 1.35
C PHE A 178 5.42 -9.73 2.22
N GLY A 179 4.37 -9.20 1.62
CA GLY A 179 3.48 -8.29 2.31
C GLY A 179 4.20 -7.04 2.82
N ARG A 180 3.68 -6.48 3.89
CA ARG A 180 4.17 -5.24 4.51
C ARG A 180 4.61 -5.52 5.95
N LEU A 181 5.39 -4.61 6.48
CA LEU A 181 5.64 -4.57 7.92
C LEU A 181 4.31 -4.34 8.66
N HIS A 182 3.94 -5.24 9.56
CA HIS A 182 2.65 -5.20 10.24
C HIS A 182 2.78 -5.64 11.71
N TYR A 183 1.72 -5.39 12.49
CA TYR A 183 1.59 -5.94 13.83
C TYR A 183 0.86 -7.28 13.78
N ASP A 184 1.42 -8.28 14.49
CA ASP A 184 0.76 -9.54 14.78
C ASP A 184 1.11 -9.96 16.20
N ASP A 185 0.10 -10.22 17.02
CA ASP A 185 0.23 -10.57 18.46
C ASP A 185 1.18 -9.62 19.24
N GLY A 186 1.03 -8.30 18.98
CA GLY A 186 1.83 -7.25 19.62
C GLY A 186 3.28 -7.14 19.16
N ARG A 187 3.71 -7.95 18.17
CA ARG A 187 5.03 -7.98 17.57
C ARG A 187 5.02 -7.35 16.18
N ILE A 188 6.15 -6.79 15.78
CA ILE A 188 6.34 -6.24 14.43
C ILE A 188 6.87 -7.35 13.53
N CYS A 189 6.06 -7.73 12.55
CA CYS A 189 6.28 -8.92 11.73
C CYS A 189 6.42 -8.59 10.24
N PHE A 190 7.21 -9.40 9.54
CA PHE A 190 7.25 -9.50 8.09
C PHE A 190 7.83 -10.87 7.67
N ALA A 191 7.61 -11.26 6.41
CA ALA A 191 8.20 -12.46 5.85
C ALA A 191 9.10 -12.13 4.65
N PHE A 192 10.05 -13.02 4.36
CA PHE A 192 10.98 -12.82 3.26
C PHE A 192 11.56 -14.15 2.73
N THR A 193 12.17 -14.11 1.54
CA THR A 193 12.94 -15.23 1.00
C THR A 193 14.42 -14.92 0.94
N GLU A 194 15.22 -15.98 0.95
CA GLU A 194 16.63 -15.96 0.54
C GLU A 194 16.86 -17.03 -0.53
N PRO A 195 17.44 -16.65 -1.69
CA PRO A 195 17.88 -17.63 -2.66
C PRO A 195 19.16 -18.31 -2.16
N ILE A 196 19.14 -19.65 -2.16
CA ILE A 196 20.32 -20.46 -1.91
C ILE A 196 20.77 -21.05 -3.24
N ILE A 197 21.96 -20.65 -3.66
CA ILE A 197 22.56 -21.13 -4.88
C ILE A 197 23.32 -22.40 -4.56
N SER A 198 22.88 -23.54 -5.10
CA SER A 198 23.64 -24.79 -5.14
C SER A 198 24.30 -24.95 -6.52
N GLU A 199 25.18 -25.94 -6.68
CA GLU A 199 25.91 -26.15 -7.93
C GLU A 199 25.01 -26.31 -9.17
N ASN A 200 23.75 -26.73 -9.02
CA ASN A 200 22.85 -27.05 -10.13
C ASN A 200 21.49 -26.33 -10.10
N GLU A 201 21.13 -25.68 -9.00
CA GLU A 201 19.82 -25.04 -8.86
C GLU A 201 19.82 -23.91 -7.82
N THR A 202 18.87 -23.00 -7.97
CA THR A 202 18.57 -21.99 -6.96
C THR A 202 17.34 -22.41 -6.19
N ILE A 203 17.48 -22.59 -4.88
CA ILE A 203 16.39 -22.95 -3.98
C ILE A 203 16.03 -21.70 -3.15
N GLU A 204 14.76 -21.33 -3.12
CA GLU A 204 14.27 -20.28 -2.23
C GLU A 204 13.97 -20.84 -0.84
N ARG A 205 14.55 -20.27 0.20
CA ARG A 205 14.14 -20.50 1.58
C ARG A 205 13.30 -19.34 2.07
N TYR A 206 12.31 -19.66 2.87
CA TYR A 206 11.32 -18.72 3.38
C TYR A 206 11.54 -18.51 4.87
N TYR A 207 11.49 -17.26 5.29
CA TYR A 207 11.74 -16.84 6.65
C TYR A 207 10.63 -15.92 7.14
N HIS A 208 10.44 -15.95 8.44
CA HIS A 208 9.58 -15.03 9.17
C HIS A 208 10.45 -14.26 10.17
N CYS A 209 10.21 -12.96 10.27
CA CYS A 209 10.81 -12.09 11.27
C CYS A 209 9.73 -11.56 12.18
N ALA A 210 9.98 -11.60 13.50
CA ALA A 210 9.13 -10.98 14.51
C ALA A 210 10.01 -10.24 15.53
N ASP A 211 9.85 -8.91 15.63
CA ASP A 211 10.67 -7.99 16.44
C ASP A 211 12.20 -8.12 16.20
N GLY A 212 12.62 -8.59 15.03
CA GLY A 212 14.03 -8.81 14.69
C GLY A 212 14.51 -10.25 14.86
N ASP A 213 13.75 -11.12 15.51
CA ASP A 213 14.05 -12.55 15.60
C ASP A 213 13.64 -13.24 14.31
N ILE A 214 14.59 -13.93 13.68
CA ILE A 214 14.40 -14.64 12.42
C ILE A 214 14.18 -16.12 12.68
N SER A 215 13.14 -16.69 12.11
CA SER A 215 12.91 -18.13 12.06
C SER A 215 12.66 -18.58 10.63
N GLN A 216 13.16 -19.76 10.26
CA GLN A 216 12.82 -20.36 8.98
C GLN A 216 11.38 -20.86 9.02
N ALA A 217 10.59 -20.50 8.00
CA ALA A 217 9.24 -21.00 7.86
C ALA A 217 9.26 -22.51 7.57
N ALA A 218 8.57 -23.29 8.39
CA ALA A 218 8.44 -24.73 8.21
C ALA A 218 7.41 -25.02 7.11
N LEU A 219 7.84 -24.98 5.85
CA LEU A 219 7.01 -25.34 4.71
C LEU A 219 7.02 -26.86 4.51
N ARG A 220 5.99 -27.36 3.85
CA ARG A 220 5.93 -28.76 3.43
C ARG A 220 6.94 -29.06 2.31
N ASP A 221 7.45 -30.29 2.24
CA ASP A 221 8.44 -30.70 1.24
C ASP A 221 7.90 -30.72 -0.20
N ASP A 222 6.57 -30.82 -0.37
CA ASP A 222 5.91 -30.85 -1.67
C ASP A 222 5.53 -29.43 -2.21
N VAL A 223 5.92 -28.35 -1.50
CA VAL A 223 5.72 -26.98 -1.97
C VAL A 223 6.59 -26.72 -3.20
N LYS A 224 5.93 -26.37 -4.31
CA LYS A 224 6.57 -26.01 -5.57
C LYS A 224 6.81 -24.48 -5.69
N LYS A 225 5.88 -23.68 -5.19
CA LYS A 225 5.93 -22.22 -5.22
C LYS A 225 5.10 -21.67 -4.07
N VAL A 226 5.65 -20.71 -3.34
CA VAL A 226 4.90 -19.87 -2.40
C VAL A 226 4.46 -18.61 -3.15
N TRP A 227 3.18 -18.31 -3.08
CA TRP A 227 2.58 -17.13 -3.68
C TRP A 227 2.63 -15.94 -2.72
N ASP A 228 2.26 -16.19 -1.47
CA ASP A 228 2.34 -15.21 -0.39
C ASP A 228 2.49 -15.91 0.97
N ILE A 229 3.07 -15.21 1.96
CA ILE A 229 3.31 -15.72 3.31
C ILE A 229 3.22 -14.56 4.31
N ILE A 230 2.52 -14.79 5.41
CA ILE A 230 2.30 -13.78 6.45
C ILE A 230 2.30 -14.44 7.85
N SER A 231 2.62 -13.66 8.87
CA SER A 231 2.29 -14.00 10.27
C SER A 231 0.84 -13.59 10.55
N TYR A 232 0.09 -14.49 11.15
CA TYR A 232 -1.29 -14.25 11.52
C TYR A 232 -1.62 -14.99 12.81
N LYS A 233 -2.00 -14.26 13.87
CA LYS A 233 -2.30 -14.79 15.21
C LYS A 233 -1.14 -15.61 15.82
N GLY A 234 0.09 -15.15 15.59
CA GLY A 234 1.31 -15.78 16.08
C GLY A 234 1.79 -16.99 15.26
N ASP A 235 1.02 -17.46 14.28
CA ASP A 235 1.36 -18.55 13.38
C ASP A 235 1.69 -18.07 11.97
N ILE A 236 2.41 -18.90 11.20
CA ILE A 236 2.73 -18.61 9.80
C ILE A 236 1.63 -19.18 8.92
N SER A 237 0.99 -18.31 8.15
CA SER A 237 0.05 -18.66 7.10
C SER A 237 0.66 -18.40 5.72
N TYR A 238 0.38 -19.27 4.74
CA TYR A 238 0.89 -19.09 3.39
C TYR A 238 -0.02 -19.69 2.32
N ILE A 239 0.02 -19.11 1.13
CA ILE A 239 -0.62 -19.66 -0.08
C ILE A 239 0.47 -20.25 -0.97
N ALA A 240 0.31 -21.51 -1.38
CA ALA A 240 1.30 -22.22 -2.18
C ALA A 240 0.69 -23.12 -3.26
N SER A 241 1.47 -23.36 -4.29
CA SER A 241 1.24 -24.49 -5.22
C SER A 241 2.04 -25.69 -4.77
N LEU A 242 1.43 -26.86 -4.81
CA LEU A 242 2.05 -28.13 -4.43
C LEU A 242 2.32 -29.01 -5.66
N THR A 243 3.29 -29.91 -5.53
CA THR A 243 3.56 -30.93 -6.54
C THR A 243 2.38 -31.89 -6.63
N GLY A 244 1.84 -32.06 -7.85
CA GLY A 244 0.70 -32.97 -8.10
C GLY A 244 -0.68 -32.41 -7.68
N VAL A 245 -0.74 -31.17 -7.20
CA VAL A 245 -1.99 -30.47 -6.87
C VAL A 245 -2.19 -29.34 -7.87
N GLU A 246 -3.33 -29.35 -8.57
CA GLU A 246 -3.61 -28.41 -9.65
C GLU A 246 -3.89 -26.98 -9.14
N LYS A 247 -4.56 -26.87 -8.00
CA LYS A 247 -4.99 -25.59 -7.43
C LYS A 247 -4.06 -25.14 -6.31
N PRO A 248 -3.85 -23.81 -6.16
CA PRO A 248 -3.21 -23.27 -4.97
C PRO A 248 -3.94 -23.66 -3.69
N VAL A 249 -3.19 -23.80 -2.63
CA VAL A 249 -3.69 -24.16 -1.30
C VAL A 249 -3.29 -23.11 -0.27
N LEU A 250 -4.18 -22.84 0.66
CA LEU A 250 -3.90 -22.07 1.86
C LEU A 250 -3.48 -23.02 2.98
N PHE A 251 -2.40 -22.66 3.65
CA PHE A 251 -1.98 -23.23 4.93
C PHE A 251 -2.17 -22.17 6.01
N SER A 252 -2.99 -22.47 6.99
CA SER A 252 -3.25 -21.60 8.14
C SER A 252 -3.74 -22.44 9.32
N ASP A 253 -3.32 -22.12 10.54
CA ASP A 253 -3.71 -22.82 11.78
C ASP A 253 -3.46 -24.34 11.72
N GLY A 254 -2.34 -24.77 11.11
CA GLY A 254 -2.01 -26.18 10.92
C GLY A 254 -2.94 -26.93 9.93
N ARG A 255 -3.82 -26.25 9.22
CA ARG A 255 -4.77 -26.81 8.25
C ARG A 255 -4.37 -26.47 6.82
N MET A 256 -4.75 -27.34 5.91
CA MET A 256 -4.57 -27.14 4.47
C MET A 256 -5.94 -27.10 3.80
N CYS A 257 -6.21 -26.05 3.06
CA CYS A 257 -7.45 -25.85 2.32
C CYS A 257 -7.16 -25.52 0.86
N ALA A 258 -7.70 -26.27 -0.09
CA ALA A 258 -7.63 -25.93 -1.51
C ALA A 258 -8.51 -24.71 -1.79
N LEU A 259 -7.96 -23.76 -2.56
CA LEU A 259 -8.70 -22.54 -2.91
C LEU A 259 -9.71 -22.80 -4.04
N VAL A 260 -10.91 -22.27 -3.90
CA VAL A 260 -11.83 -22.13 -5.03
C VAL A 260 -11.26 -21.07 -5.97
N MET A 261 -11.04 -21.43 -7.23
CA MET A 261 -10.41 -20.58 -8.22
C MET A 261 -11.45 -20.02 -9.21
N PRO A 262 -11.26 -18.79 -9.74
CA PRO A 262 -12.03 -18.31 -10.88
C PRO A 262 -11.91 -19.28 -12.05
N GLN A 263 -13.00 -19.43 -12.84
CA GLN A 263 -13.01 -20.33 -13.98
C GLN A 263 -12.11 -19.78 -15.12
N ASN A 264 -11.39 -20.68 -15.78
CA ASN A 264 -10.53 -20.36 -16.94
C ASN A 264 -9.48 -19.28 -16.68
N ALA A 265 -9.02 -19.16 -15.43
CA ALA A 265 -8.09 -18.13 -15.01
C ALA A 265 -6.80 -18.75 -14.42
N GLU A 266 -5.66 -18.17 -14.77
CA GLU A 266 -4.33 -18.53 -14.27
C GLU A 266 -3.90 -17.51 -13.21
N PRO A 267 -3.46 -17.92 -12.00
CA PRO A 267 -3.04 -17.00 -10.97
C PRO A 267 -1.72 -16.31 -11.35
N LEU A 268 -1.67 -14.99 -11.18
CA LEU A 268 -0.47 -14.17 -11.33
C LEU A 268 0.15 -13.83 -9.97
N SER A 269 -0.68 -13.47 -8.99
CA SER A 269 -0.25 -13.16 -7.62
C SER A 269 -1.38 -13.39 -6.62
N PHE A 270 -0.99 -13.46 -5.36
CA PHE A 270 -1.89 -13.39 -4.20
C PHE A 270 -1.31 -12.40 -3.20
N SER A 271 -2.20 -11.76 -2.43
CA SER A 271 -1.85 -10.86 -1.33
C SER A 271 -2.78 -11.16 -0.15
N MET A 272 -2.23 -11.65 0.95
CA MET A 272 -2.98 -11.95 2.16
C MET A 272 -3.12 -10.71 3.03
N MET A 273 -4.29 -10.57 3.65
CA MET A 273 -4.67 -9.45 4.48
C MET A 273 -5.27 -9.97 5.79
N PRO A 274 -4.62 -9.71 6.94
CA PRO A 274 -5.13 -10.15 8.22
C PRO A 274 -6.36 -9.33 8.61
N GLY A 275 -7.45 -10.03 8.96
CA GLY A 275 -8.60 -9.49 9.66
C GLY A 275 -8.58 -9.86 11.15
N GLU A 276 -9.57 -9.42 11.92
CA GLU A 276 -9.65 -9.73 13.35
C GLU A 276 -9.90 -11.22 13.60
N GLU A 277 -10.89 -11.80 12.94
CA GLU A 277 -11.29 -13.20 13.10
C GLU A 277 -10.74 -14.11 12.01
N HIS A 278 -10.63 -13.60 10.78
CA HIS A 278 -10.32 -14.36 9.59
C HIS A 278 -9.19 -13.74 8.77
N LEU A 279 -8.50 -14.59 8.01
CA LEU A 279 -7.56 -14.19 6.98
C LEU A 279 -8.33 -14.04 5.66
N PHE A 280 -8.15 -12.89 5.01
CA PHE A 280 -8.68 -12.60 3.69
C PHE A 280 -7.54 -12.54 2.69
N TRP A 281 -7.82 -12.63 1.40
CA TRP A 281 -6.81 -12.39 0.37
C TRP A 281 -7.40 -11.93 -0.95
N GLU A 282 -6.62 -11.18 -1.67
CA GLU A 282 -6.82 -10.81 -3.05
C GLU A 282 -5.93 -11.68 -3.94
N GLY A 283 -6.40 -12.00 -5.14
CA GLY A 283 -5.60 -12.63 -6.18
C GLY A 283 -5.77 -11.90 -7.50
N LEU A 284 -4.67 -11.76 -8.25
CA LEU A 284 -4.68 -11.26 -9.60
C LEU A 284 -4.60 -12.44 -10.57
N PHE A 285 -5.45 -12.44 -11.58
CA PHE A 285 -5.61 -13.54 -12.53
C PHE A 285 -5.52 -13.08 -13.97
N LYS A 286 -4.94 -13.94 -14.81
CA LYS A 286 -4.94 -13.80 -16.25
C LYS A 286 -5.93 -14.80 -16.86
N TYR A 287 -6.80 -14.32 -17.72
CA TYR A 287 -7.77 -15.11 -18.47
C TYR A 287 -7.25 -15.52 -19.85
N GLN A 288 -7.97 -16.42 -20.55
CA GLN A 288 -7.54 -16.98 -21.84
C GLN A 288 -7.40 -15.94 -22.94
N ASP A 289 -8.21 -14.88 -22.91
CA ASP A 289 -8.14 -13.74 -23.84
C ASP A 289 -7.03 -12.73 -23.50
N HIS A 290 -6.19 -13.05 -22.49
CA HIS A 290 -5.12 -12.24 -21.93
C HIS A 290 -5.59 -11.03 -21.10
N THR A 291 -6.86 -10.89 -20.81
CA THR A 291 -7.32 -9.91 -19.81
C THR A 291 -6.86 -10.29 -18.40
N VAL A 292 -6.84 -9.32 -17.52
CA VAL A 292 -6.43 -9.49 -16.12
C VAL A 292 -7.55 -8.97 -15.25
N ALA A 293 -7.89 -9.70 -14.18
CA ALA A 293 -8.86 -9.25 -13.19
C ALA A 293 -8.47 -9.70 -11.78
N SER A 294 -8.94 -8.98 -10.77
CA SER A 294 -8.83 -9.38 -9.37
C SER A 294 -9.96 -10.33 -8.96
N ALA A 295 -9.66 -11.15 -7.96
CA ALA A 295 -10.66 -11.91 -7.23
C ALA A 295 -10.37 -11.81 -5.73
N LEU A 296 -11.41 -11.87 -4.91
CA LEU A 296 -11.32 -11.73 -3.46
C LEU A 296 -11.79 -13.02 -2.80
N TRP A 297 -11.09 -13.48 -1.77
CA TRP A 297 -11.51 -14.59 -0.95
C TRP A 297 -11.93 -14.13 0.43
N LEU A 298 -13.14 -14.47 0.78
CA LEU A 298 -13.72 -14.30 2.11
C LEU A 298 -13.49 -15.54 2.98
N SER A 299 -13.24 -16.68 2.36
CA SER A 299 -12.80 -17.95 2.93
C SER A 299 -12.20 -18.80 1.82
N PRO A 300 -11.50 -19.93 2.10
CA PRO A 300 -10.99 -20.82 1.07
C PRO A 300 -12.05 -21.31 0.07
N GLU A 301 -13.30 -21.47 0.52
CA GLU A 301 -14.43 -21.95 -0.27
C GLU A 301 -15.24 -20.83 -0.93
N ARG A 302 -15.02 -19.57 -0.53
CA ARG A 302 -15.82 -18.43 -0.99
C ARG A 302 -14.97 -17.39 -1.70
N CYS A 303 -14.93 -17.52 -3.02
CA CYS A 303 -14.28 -16.57 -3.93
C CYS A 303 -15.32 -15.64 -4.57
N VAL A 304 -15.04 -14.35 -4.60
CA VAL A 304 -15.78 -13.34 -5.36
C VAL A 304 -14.92 -12.93 -6.55
N SER A 305 -15.37 -13.27 -7.75
CA SER A 305 -14.68 -12.91 -9.00
C SER A 305 -15.35 -11.68 -9.61
N PHE A 306 -14.54 -10.79 -10.15
CA PHE A 306 -15.01 -9.60 -10.86
C PHE A 306 -14.91 -9.80 -12.37
N GLU A 307 -15.57 -8.92 -13.12
CA GLU A 307 -15.52 -8.96 -14.58
C GLU A 307 -14.10 -8.78 -15.11
N GLU A 308 -13.82 -9.34 -16.27
CA GLU A 308 -12.54 -9.26 -16.95
C GLU A 308 -12.10 -7.80 -17.16
N GLY A 309 -10.86 -7.48 -16.80
CA GLY A 309 -10.33 -6.12 -16.81
C GLY A 309 -10.50 -5.33 -15.53
N MET A 310 -11.23 -5.85 -14.53
CA MET A 310 -11.40 -5.22 -13.23
C MET A 310 -10.25 -5.59 -12.29
N VAL A 311 -9.32 -4.67 -12.09
CA VAL A 311 -8.19 -4.82 -11.16
C VAL A 311 -8.36 -3.89 -9.97
N ALA A 312 -8.23 -4.43 -8.75
CA ALA A 312 -8.34 -3.63 -7.53
C ALA A 312 -7.17 -2.64 -7.42
N ASN A 313 -7.48 -1.37 -7.21
CA ASN A 313 -6.52 -0.29 -6.98
C ASN A 313 -6.31 0.01 -5.50
N SER A 314 -7.30 -0.32 -4.68
CA SER A 314 -7.24 -0.24 -3.23
C SER A 314 -7.97 -1.45 -2.68
N CYS A 315 -7.31 -2.21 -1.81
CA CYS A 315 -7.91 -3.36 -1.15
C CYS A 315 -7.36 -3.44 0.27
N PHE A 316 -8.24 -3.57 1.26
CA PHE A 316 -7.85 -3.70 2.66
C PHE A 316 -8.94 -4.42 3.46
N VAL A 317 -8.60 -4.81 4.67
CA VAL A 317 -9.49 -5.48 5.61
C VAL A 317 -9.70 -4.59 6.83
N SER A 318 -10.92 -4.57 7.35
CA SER A 318 -11.25 -3.95 8.64
C SER A 318 -12.30 -4.80 9.34
N GLY A 319 -12.03 -5.17 10.59
CA GLY A 319 -12.83 -6.17 11.29
C GLY A 319 -12.89 -7.47 10.47
N ASP A 320 -14.10 -7.94 10.21
CA ASP A 320 -14.37 -9.13 9.40
C ASP A 320 -14.85 -8.82 7.97
N GLY A 321 -14.52 -7.64 7.46
CA GLY A 321 -14.89 -7.20 6.12
C GLY A 321 -13.71 -6.88 5.22
N ILE A 322 -13.82 -7.24 3.94
CA ILE A 322 -12.91 -6.82 2.88
C ILE A 322 -13.53 -5.68 2.08
N TYR A 323 -12.73 -4.67 1.79
CA TYR A 323 -13.11 -3.43 1.13
C TYR A 323 -12.16 -3.16 -0.03
N CYS A 324 -12.70 -2.97 -1.23
CA CYS A 324 -11.90 -2.74 -2.41
C CYS A 324 -12.49 -1.64 -3.29
N ALA A 325 -11.63 -1.01 -4.08
CA ALA A 325 -12.03 -0.09 -5.12
C ALA A 325 -11.32 -0.44 -6.43
N PHE A 326 -12.09 -0.46 -7.49
CA PHE A 326 -11.67 -0.76 -8.86
C PHE A 326 -11.84 0.50 -9.69
N ASN A 327 -10.75 1.01 -10.23
CA ASN A 327 -10.80 2.23 -11.04
C ASN A 327 -11.57 2.01 -12.35
N PRO A 328 -12.14 3.09 -12.93
CA PRO A 328 -12.84 3.02 -14.18
C PRO A 328 -11.97 2.38 -15.28
N ALA A 329 -12.47 1.31 -15.86
CA ALA A 329 -12.05 0.75 -17.13
C ALA A 329 -13.16 0.98 -18.14
N ALA A 330 -13.22 0.20 -19.20
CA ALA A 330 -14.30 0.31 -20.21
C ALA A 330 -15.71 0.15 -19.63
N LEU A 331 -15.85 -0.56 -18.50
CA LEU A 331 -17.13 -0.88 -17.84
C LEU A 331 -17.53 0.08 -16.70
N GLY A 332 -16.70 1.08 -16.41
CA GLY A 332 -16.87 1.95 -15.24
C GLY A 332 -16.11 1.44 -14.02
N GLY A 333 -16.08 2.25 -12.95
CA GLY A 333 -15.44 1.89 -11.69
C GLY A 333 -16.42 1.24 -10.72
N LEU A 334 -15.89 0.42 -9.81
CA LEU A 334 -16.64 -0.32 -8.80
C LEU A 334 -16.08 -0.07 -7.40
N ILE A 335 -16.94 0.02 -6.42
CA ILE A 335 -16.61 0.03 -5.00
C ILE A 335 -17.23 -1.23 -4.38
N TYR A 336 -16.40 -2.08 -3.77
CA TYR A 336 -16.83 -3.27 -3.05
C TYR A 336 -16.69 -3.05 -1.55
N ARG A 337 -17.79 -3.25 -0.82
CA ARG A 337 -17.89 -3.06 0.63
C ARG A 337 -18.48 -4.30 1.28
N ALA A 338 -17.65 -5.14 1.86
CA ALA A 338 -18.06 -6.28 2.70
C ALA A 338 -19.19 -7.15 2.12
N GLY A 339 -19.20 -7.37 0.79
CA GLY A 339 -20.19 -8.18 0.08
C GLY A 339 -21.23 -7.39 -0.73
N GLU A 340 -21.17 -6.05 -0.67
CA GLU A 340 -22.04 -5.15 -1.45
C GLU A 340 -21.20 -4.42 -2.52
N GLU A 341 -21.82 -4.20 -3.68
CA GLU A 341 -21.21 -3.51 -4.81
C GLU A 341 -21.91 -2.17 -5.08
N PHE A 342 -21.11 -1.14 -5.30
CA PHE A 342 -21.56 0.21 -5.64
C PHE A 342 -20.84 0.70 -6.88
N ALA A 343 -21.53 1.37 -7.78
CA ALA A 343 -20.88 2.04 -8.90
C ALA A 343 -20.02 3.21 -8.39
N MET A 344 -18.78 3.28 -8.88
CA MET A 344 -17.94 4.45 -8.64
C MET A 344 -18.51 5.65 -9.42
N PRO A 345 -18.54 6.87 -8.82
CA PRO A 345 -18.99 8.06 -9.52
C PRO A 345 -18.20 8.32 -10.80
N ALA A 346 -18.88 8.66 -11.90
CA ALA A 346 -18.23 8.96 -13.17
C ALA A 346 -17.24 10.14 -13.04
N GLY A 347 -16.08 10.06 -13.70
CA GLY A 347 -15.04 11.08 -13.67
C GLY A 347 -14.17 11.04 -12.41
N TYR A 348 -14.27 10.00 -11.59
CA TYR A 348 -13.44 9.83 -10.39
C TYR A 348 -12.69 8.50 -10.41
N ALA A 349 -11.55 8.47 -9.71
CA ALA A 349 -10.73 7.28 -9.51
C ALA A 349 -10.05 7.31 -8.14
N VAL A 350 -9.61 6.16 -7.66
CA VAL A 350 -8.76 5.99 -6.49
C VAL A 350 -7.30 6.06 -6.94
N MET A 351 -6.50 6.93 -6.33
CA MET A 351 -5.11 7.17 -6.76
C MET A 351 -4.09 6.21 -6.17
N GLY A 352 -4.44 5.47 -5.11
CA GLY A 352 -3.52 4.53 -4.49
C GLY A 352 -4.20 3.58 -3.50
N ALA A 353 -3.47 2.54 -3.10
CA ALA A 353 -3.97 1.47 -2.25
C ALA A 353 -4.41 1.96 -0.85
N GLY A 354 -3.81 3.03 -0.33
CA GLY A 354 -4.15 3.60 0.98
C GLY A 354 -5.26 4.64 0.98
N CYS A 355 -6.03 4.77 -0.12
CA CYS A 355 -7.11 5.77 -0.20
C CYS A 355 -8.43 5.30 0.43
N GLY A 356 -8.43 4.25 1.23
CA GLY A 356 -9.62 3.74 1.90
C GLY A 356 -9.38 3.34 3.35
N ALA A 357 -10.37 3.61 4.21
CA ALA A 357 -10.38 3.17 5.61
C ALA A 357 -11.81 2.95 6.12
N VAL A 358 -11.97 2.09 7.12
CA VAL A 358 -13.20 2.02 7.92
C VAL A 358 -12.94 2.74 9.22
N VAL A 359 -13.78 3.72 9.54
CA VAL A 359 -13.69 4.56 10.73
C VAL A 359 -15.04 4.56 11.43
N ASN A 360 -15.10 4.15 12.68
CA ASN A 360 -16.35 3.97 13.43
C ASN A 360 -17.39 3.12 12.67
N GLY A 361 -16.98 2.05 11.98
CA GLY A 361 -17.83 1.17 11.20
C GLY A 361 -18.33 1.74 9.87
N ILE A 362 -17.88 2.93 9.47
CA ILE A 362 -18.23 3.59 8.21
C ILE A 362 -17.06 3.48 7.23
N PHE A 363 -17.30 2.98 6.03
CA PHE A 363 -16.32 2.93 4.98
C PHE A 363 -16.13 4.30 4.32
N HIS A 364 -14.90 4.79 4.34
CA HIS A 364 -14.46 6.03 3.72
C HIS A 364 -13.51 5.71 2.58
N LEU A 365 -13.76 6.27 1.40
CA LEU A 365 -12.93 6.08 0.21
C LEU A 365 -12.61 7.43 -0.44
N GLY A 366 -11.33 7.70 -0.63
CA GLY A 366 -10.84 8.91 -1.29
C GLY A 366 -10.93 8.80 -2.81
N LEU A 367 -11.69 9.67 -3.44
CA LEU A 367 -11.92 9.74 -4.87
C LEU A 367 -11.33 11.01 -5.45
N SER A 368 -10.39 10.87 -6.37
CA SER A 368 -9.74 11.97 -7.07
C SER A 368 -10.37 12.21 -8.44
N SER A 369 -10.54 13.47 -8.82
CA SER A 369 -11.16 13.81 -10.09
C SER A 369 -10.24 13.51 -11.28
N LEU A 370 -10.73 12.77 -12.26
CA LEU A 370 -10.03 12.52 -13.53
C LEU A 370 -10.05 13.75 -14.46
N GLU A 371 -10.89 14.73 -14.19
CA GLU A 371 -11.07 15.95 -14.98
C GLU A 371 -10.40 17.18 -14.34
N GLY A 372 -9.74 17.03 -13.18
CA GLY A 372 -9.04 18.11 -12.48
C GLY A 372 -9.92 18.94 -11.55
N GLY A 373 -11.13 18.46 -11.24
CA GLY A 373 -11.97 19.04 -10.20
C GLY A 373 -11.48 18.72 -8.79
N CYS A 374 -12.19 19.23 -7.79
CA CYS A 374 -11.93 18.90 -6.39
C CYS A 374 -12.14 17.41 -6.12
N PRO A 375 -11.30 16.77 -5.30
CA PRO A 375 -11.52 15.40 -4.87
C PRO A 375 -12.73 15.28 -3.95
N LYS A 376 -13.24 14.07 -3.81
CA LYS A 376 -14.41 13.76 -2.96
C LYS A 376 -14.09 12.61 -2.02
N LEU A 377 -14.64 12.65 -0.84
CA LEU A 377 -14.72 11.51 0.05
C LEU A 377 -16.05 10.80 -0.20
N TRP A 378 -15.99 9.54 -0.59
CA TRP A 378 -17.14 8.65 -0.60
C TRP A 378 -17.28 8.04 0.80
N LYS A 379 -18.49 8.12 1.35
CA LYS A 379 -18.79 7.74 2.73
C LYS A 379 -20.10 6.98 2.74
N ASP A 380 -20.02 5.67 2.72
CA ASP A 380 -21.19 4.77 2.68
C ASP A 380 -22.29 5.22 1.70
N GLY A 381 -21.93 5.50 0.45
CA GLY A 381 -22.86 5.93 -0.60
C GLY A 381 -23.07 7.44 -0.69
N LYS A 382 -22.51 8.25 0.21
CA LYS A 382 -22.60 9.72 0.17
C LYS A 382 -21.26 10.29 -0.29
N LEU A 383 -21.29 11.41 -1.02
CA LEU A 383 -20.15 12.13 -1.49
C LEU A 383 -20.00 13.44 -0.75
N GLU A 384 -18.83 13.65 -0.13
CA GLU A 384 -18.44 14.89 0.52
C GLU A 384 -17.32 15.55 -0.31
N LEU A 385 -17.46 16.82 -0.66
CA LEU A 385 -16.48 17.59 -1.41
C LEU A 385 -15.33 18.02 -0.47
N LEU A 386 -14.08 17.87 -0.92
CA LEU A 386 -12.93 18.44 -0.25
C LEU A 386 -12.47 19.66 -1.05
N GLU A 387 -12.48 20.83 -0.40
CA GLU A 387 -12.16 22.10 -1.04
C GLU A 387 -10.64 22.30 -1.20
N ILE A 388 -10.05 21.48 -2.06
CA ILE A 388 -8.64 21.56 -2.49
C ILE A 388 -8.53 21.39 -4.00
N HIS A 389 -7.40 21.82 -4.56
CA HIS A 389 -7.07 21.60 -5.97
C HIS A 389 -5.99 20.51 -6.06
N GLY A 390 -6.39 19.26 -6.27
CA GLY A 390 -5.43 18.15 -6.30
C GLY A 390 -6.07 16.77 -6.18
N TYR A 391 -5.42 15.88 -5.42
CA TYR A 391 -5.89 14.52 -5.27
C TYR A 391 -5.66 13.98 -3.85
N ILE A 392 -6.42 12.94 -3.50
CA ILE A 392 -6.28 12.25 -2.22
C ILE A 392 -5.13 11.25 -2.32
N ALA A 393 -4.16 11.39 -1.41
CA ALA A 393 -3.02 10.49 -1.27
C ALA A 393 -3.33 9.31 -0.35
N SER A 394 -4.02 9.57 0.78
CA SER A 394 -4.39 8.49 1.71
C SER A 394 -5.64 8.84 2.51
N VAL A 395 -6.31 7.79 3.00
CA VAL A 395 -7.39 7.85 4.00
C VAL A 395 -7.04 6.86 5.09
N THR A 396 -6.96 7.30 6.35
CA THR A 396 -6.54 6.47 7.48
C THR A 396 -7.45 6.68 8.70
N ALA A 397 -7.61 5.64 9.51
CA ALA A 397 -8.19 5.71 10.85
C ALA A 397 -7.11 6.05 11.89
N GLY A 398 -7.46 6.83 12.91
CA GLY A 398 -6.56 7.16 14.01
C GLY A 398 -7.25 7.62 15.28
#